data_591ce7905ae311ebd43136ee6ce3ccce
#
_entry.id   591ce7905ae311ebd43136ee6ce3ccce
#
_cell.length_a   1.000
_cell.length_b   1.000
_cell.length_c   1.000
_cell.angle_alpha   90.00
_cell.angle_beta   90.00
_cell.angle_gamma   90.00
#
_symmetry.space_group_name_H-M   'P 1'
#
loop_
_entity.id
_entity.type
_entity.pdbx_description
1 polymer ?
#
loop_
_entity_poly.entity_id
_entity_poly.type
_entity_poly.pdbx_seq_one_letter_code
_entity_poly.pdbx_strand_id
1 'polypeptide(L)'
;MAIQTFNTGDVLTAEKMIALQQQAVMTFTNEAARTAALTSPTEGMMAYLTAPTTPAATGTVTNIPTGTLTVYNGSAWVCLTQISANSAGSSGSFTTSYADVTIASAVTSVTLQTGTTALVSYTARILGSGNYAVVSVKTGTVASSDNWGAFNQTANAITVGRTFVMTGLTAGTNTFTVQAKNNVAGASLDQLTLTVCGVA
;
A
#
# COMPACT_ATOMS: atom_id res chain seq x y z
N MET A 1 -0.19 -6.77 27.44
CA MET A 1 1.21 -7.14 27.80
C MET A 1 1.64 -6.23 28.95
N ALA A 2 2.16 -6.75 30.06
CA ALA A 2 2.66 -5.91 31.16
C ALA A 2 4.05 -5.38 30.81
N ILE A 3 4.30 -4.10 31.08
CA ILE A 3 5.64 -3.51 30.91
C ILE A 3 6.60 -4.19 31.91
N GLN A 4 7.72 -4.72 31.41
CA GLN A 4 8.75 -5.29 32.27
C GLN A 4 9.46 -4.16 33.03
N THR A 5 9.39 -4.20 34.35
CA THR A 5 10.11 -3.27 35.23
C THR A 5 11.25 -4.00 35.92
N PHE A 6 12.37 -3.32 36.12
CA PHE A 6 13.55 -3.83 36.84
C PHE A 6 13.80 -2.97 38.08
N ASN A 7 14.03 -3.64 39.19
CA ASN A 7 14.47 -2.99 40.41
C ASN A 7 15.97 -3.23 40.63
N THR A 8 16.60 -2.40 41.47
CA THR A 8 18.01 -2.59 41.83
C THR A 8 18.20 -3.97 42.49
N GLY A 9 19.08 -4.79 41.95
CA GLY A 9 19.34 -6.15 42.44
C GLY A 9 18.57 -7.27 41.72
N ASP A 10 17.71 -6.93 40.77
CA ASP A 10 17.01 -7.92 39.98
C ASP A 10 17.98 -8.74 39.10
N VAL A 11 17.81 -10.06 39.11
CA VAL A 11 18.55 -10.95 38.19
C VAL A 11 17.81 -10.99 36.84
N LEU A 12 18.54 -10.73 35.76
CA LEU A 12 18.05 -10.92 34.41
C LEU A 12 17.91 -12.40 34.10
N THR A 13 16.70 -12.93 34.20
CA THR A 13 16.39 -14.30 33.77
C THR A 13 16.13 -14.34 32.27
N ALA A 14 16.22 -15.53 31.67
CA ALA A 14 15.87 -15.72 30.24
C ALA A 14 14.46 -15.25 29.92
N GLU A 15 13.50 -15.46 30.82
CA GLU A 15 12.10 -14.98 30.68
C GLU A 15 12.00 -13.46 30.66
N LYS A 16 12.73 -12.77 31.54
CA LYS A 16 12.80 -11.30 31.55
C LYS A 16 13.44 -10.74 30.29
N MET A 17 14.47 -11.42 29.77
CA MET A 17 15.13 -11.06 28.50
C MET A 17 14.17 -11.23 27.32
N ILE A 18 13.43 -12.32 27.25
CA ILE A 18 12.42 -12.57 26.22
C ILE A 18 11.33 -11.50 26.27
N ALA A 19 10.84 -11.17 27.48
CA ALA A 19 9.82 -10.12 27.64
C ALA A 19 10.31 -8.75 27.17
N LEU A 20 11.58 -8.40 27.40
CA LEU A 20 12.20 -7.18 26.89
C LEU A 20 12.29 -7.17 25.36
N GLN A 21 12.70 -8.29 24.76
CA GLN A 21 12.78 -8.42 23.30
C GLN A 21 11.40 -8.24 22.64
N GLN A 22 10.34 -8.73 23.28
CA GLN A 22 8.97 -8.57 22.79
C GLN A 22 8.44 -7.14 22.87
N GLN A 23 9.04 -6.31 23.69
CA GLN A 23 8.66 -4.89 23.86
C GLN A 23 9.50 -3.94 23.01
N ALA A 24 10.58 -4.43 22.37
CA ALA A 24 11.47 -3.65 21.53
C ALA A 24 11.10 -3.77 20.05
N VAL A 25 11.42 -2.74 19.25
CA VAL A 25 11.38 -2.85 17.80
C VAL A 25 12.58 -3.69 17.36
N MET A 26 12.30 -4.89 16.89
CA MET A 26 13.32 -5.81 16.40
C MET A 26 13.77 -5.43 14.99
N THR A 27 15.06 -5.57 14.71
CA THR A 27 15.61 -5.24 13.38
C THR A 27 16.00 -6.51 12.64
N PHE A 28 15.55 -6.63 11.40
CA PHE A 28 15.84 -7.73 10.49
C PHE A 28 16.25 -7.20 9.12
N THR A 29 16.96 -8.01 8.35
CA THR A 29 17.32 -7.63 6.98
C THR A 29 16.08 -7.55 6.10
N ASN A 30 15.23 -8.58 6.11
CA ASN A 30 14.03 -8.69 5.27
C ASN A 30 12.96 -9.55 5.94
N GLU A 31 11.86 -9.76 5.23
CA GLU A 31 10.70 -10.55 5.68
C GLU A 31 11.06 -12.01 5.98
N ALA A 32 11.93 -12.62 5.17
CA ALA A 32 12.35 -14.00 5.37
C ALA A 32 13.16 -14.17 6.67
N ALA A 33 14.10 -13.27 6.94
CA ALA A 33 14.88 -13.25 8.18
C ALA A 33 13.98 -13.03 9.40
N ARG A 34 13.00 -12.11 9.31
CA ARG A 34 12.00 -11.88 10.35
C ARG A 34 11.17 -13.14 10.62
N THR A 35 10.64 -13.79 9.57
CA THR A 35 9.78 -14.97 9.69
C THR A 35 10.56 -16.17 10.25
N ALA A 36 11.83 -16.33 9.87
CA ALA A 36 12.69 -17.39 10.40
C ALA A 36 12.99 -17.20 11.90
N ALA A 37 13.15 -15.95 12.35
CA ALA A 37 13.43 -15.64 13.75
C ALA A 37 12.16 -15.61 14.63
N LEU A 38 11.02 -15.20 14.07
CA LEU A 38 9.75 -15.05 14.77
C LEU A 38 8.73 -16.07 14.26
N THR A 39 8.87 -17.32 14.71
CA THR A 39 8.00 -18.44 14.28
C THR A 39 6.59 -18.38 14.87
N SER A 40 6.41 -17.65 15.96
CA SER A 40 5.11 -17.47 16.65
C SER A 40 4.97 -16.02 17.12
N PRO A 41 4.78 -15.07 16.18
CA PRO A 41 4.64 -13.67 16.56
C PRO A 41 3.34 -13.44 17.33
N THR A 42 3.35 -12.51 18.26
CA THR A 42 2.17 -12.07 19.00
C THR A 42 1.73 -10.69 18.51
N GLU A 43 0.43 -10.41 18.58
CA GLU A 43 -0.15 -9.12 18.22
C GLU A 43 0.55 -7.96 18.92
N GLY A 44 0.83 -6.90 18.17
CA GLY A 44 1.54 -5.71 18.64
C GLY A 44 3.06 -5.80 18.54
N MET A 45 3.64 -6.95 18.17
CA MET A 45 5.08 -7.01 17.89
C MET A 45 5.45 -6.11 16.73
N MET A 46 6.55 -5.36 16.87
CA MET A 46 7.07 -4.46 15.86
C MET A 46 8.42 -4.93 15.32
N ALA A 47 8.61 -4.82 14.02
CA ALA A 47 9.86 -5.16 13.36
C ALA A 47 10.22 -4.11 12.30
N TYR A 48 11.47 -3.66 12.31
CA TYR A 48 12.05 -2.84 11.26
C TYR A 48 12.86 -3.71 10.30
N LEU A 49 12.56 -3.62 9.01
CA LEU A 49 13.27 -4.32 7.94
C LEU A 49 14.22 -3.34 7.25
N THR A 50 15.51 -3.65 7.20
CA THR A 50 16.55 -2.76 6.65
C THR A 50 16.68 -2.86 5.13
N ALA A 51 16.33 -4.00 4.55
CA ALA A 51 16.34 -4.27 3.11
C ALA A 51 15.15 -5.17 2.74
N PRO A 52 13.90 -4.68 2.89
CA PRO A 52 12.72 -5.48 2.61
C PRO A 52 12.63 -5.84 1.13
N THR A 53 12.04 -7.00 0.83
CA THR A 53 11.68 -7.40 -0.54
C THR A 53 10.28 -6.92 -0.92
N THR A 54 9.46 -6.65 0.07
CA THR A 54 8.17 -5.98 0.00
C THR A 54 8.21 -4.83 1.02
N PRO A 55 7.97 -3.58 0.66
CA PRO A 55 7.17 -3.11 -0.47
C PRO A 55 7.88 -3.04 -1.82
N ALA A 56 7.07 -3.04 -2.88
CA ALA A 56 7.46 -2.79 -4.25
C ALA A 56 6.51 -1.79 -4.90
N ALA A 57 6.96 -1.08 -5.91
CA ALA A 57 6.14 -0.15 -6.67
C ALA A 57 6.57 -0.12 -8.13
N THR A 58 5.62 0.14 -9.02
CA THR A 58 5.85 0.30 -10.45
C THR A 58 5.24 1.62 -10.91
N GLY A 59 6.00 2.39 -11.64
CA GLY A 59 5.64 3.69 -12.18
C GLY A 59 6.85 4.35 -12.83
N THR A 60 6.70 5.58 -13.32
CA THR A 60 7.83 6.36 -13.87
C THR A 60 8.82 6.75 -12.76
N VAL A 61 8.29 7.07 -11.57
CA VAL A 61 9.07 7.34 -10.36
C VAL A 61 8.44 6.59 -9.20
N THR A 62 9.25 5.88 -8.43
CA THR A 62 8.80 5.15 -7.24
C THR A 62 9.49 5.70 -6.00
N ASN A 63 8.75 5.81 -4.90
CA ASN A 63 9.29 6.16 -3.60
C ASN A 63 9.10 4.95 -2.67
N ILE A 64 10.12 4.09 -2.66
CA ILE A 64 10.23 2.92 -1.79
C ILE A 64 11.35 3.22 -0.81
N PRO A 65 11.05 3.37 0.49
CA PRO A 65 12.07 3.56 1.52
C PRO A 65 13.03 2.37 1.55
N THR A 66 14.30 2.65 1.88
CA THR A 66 15.32 1.59 2.04
C THR A 66 14.99 0.63 3.18
N GLY A 67 14.20 1.08 4.16
CA GLY A 67 13.71 0.23 5.24
C GLY A 67 12.24 0.49 5.56
N THR A 68 11.57 -0.50 6.15
CA THR A 68 10.15 -0.42 6.50
C THR A 68 9.88 -0.85 7.92
N LEU A 69 8.94 -0.14 8.56
CA LEU A 69 8.40 -0.54 9.85
C LEU A 69 7.17 -1.44 9.62
N THR A 70 7.15 -2.57 10.30
CA THR A 70 6.02 -3.52 10.26
C THR A 70 5.52 -3.81 11.66
N VAL A 71 4.22 -4.07 11.79
CA VAL A 71 3.58 -4.53 13.02
C VAL A 71 2.79 -5.81 12.75
N TYR A 72 2.80 -6.75 13.69
CA TYR A 72 1.98 -7.95 13.61
C TYR A 72 0.61 -7.68 14.24
N ASN A 73 -0.47 -7.83 13.47
CA ASN A 73 -1.85 -7.53 13.91
C ASN A 73 -2.63 -8.78 14.37
N GLY A 74 -1.93 -9.84 14.79
CA GLY A 74 -2.54 -11.11 15.17
C GLY A 74 -2.75 -12.09 14.01
N SER A 75 -2.73 -11.63 12.76
CA SER A 75 -2.94 -12.46 11.57
C SER A 75 -1.83 -12.31 10.53
N ALA A 76 -1.31 -11.11 10.34
CA ALA A 76 -0.27 -10.80 9.36
C ALA A 76 0.64 -9.67 9.83
N TRP A 77 1.82 -9.59 9.24
CA TRP A 77 2.66 -8.42 9.35
C TRP A 77 2.15 -7.32 8.42
N VAL A 78 1.92 -6.14 8.96
CA VAL A 78 1.38 -4.98 8.26
C VAL A 78 2.48 -3.94 8.10
N CYS A 79 2.72 -3.48 6.88
CA CYS A 79 3.66 -2.40 6.58
C CYS A 79 3.01 -1.04 6.94
N LEU A 80 3.57 -0.36 7.93
CA LEU A 80 3.12 0.97 8.36
C LEU A 80 3.81 2.10 7.60
N THR A 81 4.78 1.77 6.75
CA THR A 81 5.48 2.75 5.94
C THR A 81 4.67 3.07 4.69
N GLN A 82 4.54 4.35 4.39
CA GLN A 82 3.87 4.83 3.20
C GLN A 82 4.72 4.59 1.95
N ILE A 83 4.13 3.93 0.95
CA ILE A 83 4.77 3.62 -0.33
C ILE A 83 4.04 4.34 -1.45
N SER A 84 4.78 4.94 -2.36
CA SER A 84 4.15 5.61 -3.50
C SER A 84 4.79 5.27 -4.85
N ALA A 85 3.96 5.32 -5.88
CA ALA A 85 4.34 5.26 -7.28
C ALA A 85 3.75 6.47 -8.01
N ASN A 86 4.57 7.16 -8.77
CA ASN A 86 4.17 8.27 -9.62
C ASN A 86 4.40 7.89 -11.07
N SER A 87 3.48 8.26 -11.94
CA SER A 87 3.64 8.10 -13.38
C SER A 87 3.29 9.41 -14.09
N ALA A 88 4.15 9.81 -15.02
CA ALA A 88 3.96 10.95 -15.88
C ALA A 88 4.13 10.56 -17.35
N GLY A 89 3.34 11.15 -18.22
CA GLY A 89 3.25 10.82 -19.63
C GLY A 89 1.83 10.40 -20.00
N SER A 90 1.53 10.37 -21.29
CA SER A 90 0.18 10.05 -21.75
C SER A 90 -0.14 8.57 -21.56
N SER A 91 -1.31 8.27 -20.99
CA SER A 91 -1.90 6.94 -21.07
C SER A 91 -2.54 6.71 -22.43
N GLY A 92 -2.87 5.45 -22.73
CA GLY A 92 -3.84 5.14 -23.79
C GLY A 92 -5.24 5.66 -23.43
N SER A 93 -6.13 5.67 -24.41
CA SER A 93 -7.56 6.02 -24.19
C SER A 93 -8.22 5.00 -23.26
N PHE A 94 -9.07 5.50 -22.38
CA PHE A 94 -9.86 4.65 -21.48
C PHE A 94 -10.89 3.84 -22.27
N THR A 95 -11.12 2.64 -21.81
CA THR A 95 -12.17 1.73 -22.31
C THR A 95 -13.47 1.92 -21.52
N THR A 96 -14.57 1.31 -21.97
CA THR A 96 -15.87 1.38 -21.29
C THR A 96 -15.95 0.51 -20.02
N SER A 97 -14.97 -0.35 -19.81
CA SER A 97 -14.80 -1.15 -18.59
C SER A 97 -13.52 -0.74 -17.87
N TYR A 98 -13.45 -0.99 -16.56
CA TYR A 98 -12.20 -0.77 -15.82
C TYR A 98 -11.06 -1.59 -16.42
N ALA A 99 -9.98 -0.90 -16.78
CA ALA A 99 -8.75 -1.48 -17.29
C ALA A 99 -7.54 -0.85 -16.57
N ASP A 100 -6.45 -1.61 -16.47
CA ASP A 100 -5.22 -1.13 -15.86
C ASP A 100 -4.67 0.06 -16.65
N VAL A 101 -4.33 1.12 -15.93
CA VAL A 101 -3.77 2.32 -16.55
C VAL A 101 -2.29 2.13 -16.79
N THR A 102 -1.89 2.20 -18.06
CA THR A 102 -0.49 2.13 -18.47
C THR A 102 -0.01 3.51 -18.91
N ILE A 103 1.04 4.01 -18.27
CA ILE A 103 1.73 5.27 -18.62
C ILE A 103 3.20 4.93 -18.89
N ALA A 104 3.75 5.40 -20.00
CA ALA A 104 5.14 5.12 -20.38
C ALA A 104 5.49 3.62 -20.33
N SER A 105 4.59 2.76 -20.80
CA SER A 105 4.71 1.29 -20.84
C SER A 105 4.71 0.60 -19.47
N ALA A 106 4.39 1.29 -18.39
CA ALA A 106 4.28 0.72 -17.05
C ALA A 106 2.87 0.87 -16.47
N VAL A 107 2.37 -0.17 -15.82
CA VAL A 107 1.15 -0.11 -15.01
C VAL A 107 1.52 0.46 -13.63
N THR A 108 0.83 1.53 -13.21
CA THR A 108 1.09 2.13 -11.90
C THR A 108 0.52 1.25 -10.80
N SER A 109 1.40 0.75 -9.95
CA SER A 109 1.03 -0.14 -8.84
C SER A 109 1.93 0.03 -7.62
N VAL A 110 1.38 -0.33 -6.47
CA VAL A 110 2.10 -0.42 -5.17
C VAL A 110 1.79 -1.77 -4.55
N THR A 111 2.81 -2.49 -4.11
CA THR A 111 2.71 -3.79 -3.43
C THR A 111 3.28 -3.67 -2.03
N LEU A 112 2.52 -4.05 -1.01
CA LEU A 112 2.98 -4.08 0.38
C LEU A 112 2.23 -5.13 1.20
N GLN A 113 2.74 -5.43 2.39
CA GLN A 113 2.05 -6.28 3.35
C GLN A 113 0.96 -5.49 4.08
N THR A 114 -0.27 -6.00 4.11
CA THR A 114 -1.42 -5.38 4.80
C THR A 114 -2.14 -6.40 5.68
N GLY A 115 -2.96 -5.91 6.61
CA GLY A 115 -4.05 -6.67 7.19
C GLY A 115 -5.22 -6.80 6.21
N THR A 116 -6.44 -6.78 6.73
CA THR A 116 -7.67 -6.79 5.92
C THR A 116 -8.08 -5.39 5.43
N THR A 117 -7.30 -4.37 5.79
CA THR A 117 -7.54 -2.96 5.44
C THR A 117 -6.25 -2.26 5.04
N ALA A 118 -6.37 -1.21 4.20
CA ALA A 118 -5.27 -0.31 3.86
C ALA A 118 -5.80 1.11 3.62
N LEU A 119 -4.98 2.11 3.95
CA LEU A 119 -5.23 3.49 3.54
C LEU A 119 -4.67 3.69 2.13
N VAL A 120 -5.54 4.06 1.21
CA VAL A 120 -5.21 4.29 -0.20
C VAL A 120 -5.48 5.75 -0.56
N SER A 121 -4.51 6.40 -1.16
CA SER A 121 -4.66 7.74 -1.73
C SER A 121 -4.15 7.74 -3.17
N TYR A 122 -4.90 8.37 -4.05
CA TYR A 122 -4.41 8.61 -5.41
C TYR A 122 -4.84 9.99 -5.91
N THR A 123 -4.04 10.52 -6.83
CA THR A 123 -4.37 11.69 -7.64
C THR A 123 -4.09 11.39 -9.10
N ALA A 124 -4.96 11.87 -9.99
CA ALA A 124 -4.81 11.69 -11.42
C ALA A 124 -5.22 12.97 -12.16
N ARG A 125 -4.47 13.37 -13.20
CA ARG A 125 -4.91 14.41 -14.12
C ARG A 125 -5.56 13.74 -15.32
N ILE A 126 -6.89 13.83 -15.40
CA ILE A 126 -7.70 13.23 -16.46
C ILE A 126 -7.86 14.26 -17.58
N LEU A 127 -7.42 13.89 -18.78
CA LEU A 127 -7.69 14.60 -20.02
C LEU A 127 -9.10 14.19 -20.46
N GLY A 128 -10.06 15.09 -20.28
CA GLY A 128 -11.47 14.78 -20.47
C GLY A 128 -11.86 14.69 -21.94
N SER A 129 -12.94 13.97 -22.20
CA SER A 129 -13.60 13.85 -23.51
C SER A 129 -15.02 14.41 -23.52
N GLY A 130 -15.44 15.10 -22.45
CA GLY A 130 -16.83 15.52 -22.24
C GLY A 130 -17.76 14.41 -21.75
N ASN A 131 -17.20 13.23 -21.47
CA ASN A 131 -17.91 12.05 -21.01
C ASN A 131 -17.46 11.64 -19.60
N TYR A 132 -18.24 10.80 -18.94
CA TYR A 132 -17.93 10.32 -17.59
C TYR A 132 -16.70 9.41 -17.58
N ALA A 133 -15.56 9.97 -17.18
CA ALA A 133 -14.30 9.26 -17.00
C ALA A 133 -14.00 9.06 -15.51
N VAL A 134 -13.63 7.86 -15.10
CA VAL A 134 -13.38 7.47 -13.71
C VAL A 134 -12.01 6.83 -13.58
N VAL A 135 -11.28 7.23 -12.54
CA VAL A 135 -10.08 6.54 -12.06
C VAL A 135 -10.41 5.89 -10.72
N SER A 136 -9.96 4.68 -10.50
CA SER A 136 -10.19 3.88 -9.30
C SER A 136 -8.99 2.98 -9.01
N VAL A 137 -9.04 2.20 -7.93
CA VAL A 137 -7.98 1.26 -7.54
C VAL A 137 -8.58 -0.12 -7.33
N LYS A 138 -7.88 -1.16 -7.78
CA LYS A 138 -8.17 -2.57 -7.47
C LYS A 138 -7.04 -3.22 -6.67
N THR A 139 -7.35 -4.38 -6.11
CA THR A 139 -6.35 -5.38 -5.66
C THR A 139 -6.71 -6.75 -6.24
N GLY A 140 -5.96 -7.80 -5.89
CA GLY A 140 -6.31 -9.17 -6.29
C GLY A 140 -7.68 -9.64 -5.79
N THR A 141 -8.14 -9.11 -4.65
CA THR A 141 -9.41 -9.51 -4.00
C THR A 141 -10.50 -8.45 -4.07
N VAL A 142 -10.14 -7.17 -4.23
CA VAL A 142 -11.09 -6.06 -4.28
C VAL A 142 -11.08 -5.42 -5.66
N ALA A 143 -12.20 -5.51 -6.37
CA ALA A 143 -12.34 -4.91 -7.69
C ALA A 143 -12.44 -3.38 -7.62
N SER A 144 -12.05 -2.68 -8.69
CA SER A 144 -12.31 -1.26 -8.86
C SER A 144 -13.80 -0.95 -8.83
N SER A 145 -14.16 0.18 -8.23
CA SER A 145 -15.54 0.59 -8.05
C SER A 145 -15.69 2.11 -8.19
N ASP A 146 -16.85 2.57 -8.65
CA ASP A 146 -17.22 3.98 -8.67
C ASP A 146 -17.35 4.55 -7.24
N ASN A 147 -17.60 3.68 -6.24
CA ASN A 147 -17.74 4.10 -4.83
C ASN A 147 -16.48 4.75 -4.26
N TRP A 148 -15.30 4.37 -4.75
CA TRP A 148 -14.03 5.03 -4.41
C TRP A 148 -13.33 5.59 -5.66
N GLY A 149 -14.07 5.77 -6.74
CA GLY A 149 -13.60 6.43 -7.95
C GLY A 149 -13.52 7.96 -7.80
N ALA A 150 -12.62 8.57 -8.53
CA ALA A 150 -12.59 10.00 -8.79
C ALA A 150 -12.82 10.23 -10.29
N PHE A 151 -13.60 11.23 -10.66
CA PHE A 151 -14.10 11.32 -12.03
C PHE A 151 -14.02 12.72 -12.61
N ASN A 152 -13.93 12.77 -13.93
CA ASN A 152 -14.05 13.94 -14.77
C ASN A 152 -15.23 13.75 -15.74
N GLN A 153 -16.12 14.76 -15.80
CA GLN A 153 -17.26 14.80 -16.73
C GLN A 153 -17.15 15.95 -17.73
N THR A 154 -16.01 16.61 -17.80
CA THR A 154 -15.78 17.76 -18.67
C THR A 154 -14.87 17.40 -19.84
N ALA A 155 -14.86 18.23 -20.88
CA ALA A 155 -13.90 18.13 -21.97
C ALA A 155 -12.50 18.67 -21.58
N ASN A 156 -12.40 19.38 -20.45
CA ASN A 156 -11.15 19.97 -19.99
C ASN A 156 -10.33 18.96 -19.18
N ALA A 157 -9.01 19.14 -19.17
CA ALA A 157 -8.14 18.42 -18.25
C ALA A 157 -8.39 18.92 -16.82
N ILE A 158 -8.65 17.99 -15.90
CA ILE A 158 -8.77 18.28 -14.47
C ILE A 158 -7.95 17.29 -13.65
N THR A 159 -7.42 17.77 -12.52
CA THR A 159 -6.80 16.91 -11.52
C THR A 159 -7.87 16.47 -10.52
N VAL A 160 -8.01 15.18 -10.37
CA VAL A 160 -8.93 14.53 -9.42
C VAL A 160 -8.13 13.66 -8.47
N GLY A 161 -8.68 13.40 -7.29
CA GLY A 161 -8.03 12.51 -6.34
C GLY A 161 -8.98 12.06 -5.26
N ARG A 162 -8.60 11.02 -4.56
CA ARG A 162 -9.33 10.47 -3.44
C ARG A 162 -8.41 9.78 -2.44
N THR A 163 -8.75 9.90 -1.17
CA THR A 163 -8.18 9.13 -0.07
C THR A 163 -9.31 8.37 0.61
N PHE A 164 -9.11 7.08 0.84
CA PHE A 164 -10.12 6.21 1.46
C PHE A 164 -9.47 5.01 2.13
N VAL A 165 -10.20 4.36 3.02
CA VAL A 165 -9.82 3.06 3.59
C VAL A 165 -10.41 1.96 2.71
N MET A 166 -9.55 1.16 2.09
CA MET A 166 -9.96 -0.03 1.35
C MET A 166 -10.07 -1.20 2.34
N THR A 167 -11.20 -1.87 2.33
CA THR A 167 -11.51 -3.03 3.19
C THR A 167 -11.70 -4.29 2.34
N GLY A 168 -11.77 -5.47 2.98
CA GLY A 168 -11.98 -6.75 2.28
C GLY A 168 -10.71 -7.29 1.62
N LEU A 169 -9.54 -6.83 2.05
CA LEU A 169 -8.25 -7.37 1.63
C LEU A 169 -8.02 -8.75 2.27
N THR A 170 -7.25 -9.58 1.58
CA THR A 170 -6.65 -10.77 2.20
C THR A 170 -5.42 -10.35 2.99
N ALA A 171 -5.32 -10.74 4.26
CA ALA A 171 -4.15 -10.45 5.08
C ALA A 171 -2.88 -11.05 4.44
N GLY A 172 -1.83 -10.25 4.33
CA GLY A 172 -0.59 -10.62 3.64
C GLY A 172 -0.19 -9.61 2.56
N THR A 173 0.45 -10.08 1.50
CA THR A 173 0.91 -9.22 0.40
C THR A 173 -0.24 -8.88 -0.54
N ASN A 174 -0.51 -7.58 -0.70
CA ASN A 174 -1.51 -7.05 -1.62
C ASN A 174 -0.85 -6.08 -2.61
N THR A 175 -1.27 -6.18 -3.87
CA THR A 175 -0.88 -5.25 -4.94
C THR A 175 -2.07 -4.37 -5.29
N PHE A 176 -1.89 -3.07 -5.14
CA PHE A 176 -2.84 -2.02 -5.49
C PHE A 176 -2.51 -1.51 -6.87
N THR A 177 -3.47 -1.56 -7.78
CA THR A 177 -3.29 -1.16 -9.18
C THR A 177 -4.33 -0.13 -9.55
N VAL A 178 -3.88 0.95 -10.20
CA VAL A 178 -4.81 1.98 -10.70
C VAL A 178 -5.48 1.49 -11.98
N GLN A 179 -6.79 1.62 -12.01
CA GLN A 179 -7.63 1.35 -13.17
C GLN A 179 -8.43 2.58 -13.56
N ALA A 180 -8.80 2.65 -14.82
CA ALA A 180 -9.70 3.69 -15.32
C ALA A 180 -10.73 3.11 -16.28
N LYS A 181 -11.87 3.81 -16.39
CA LYS A 181 -12.89 3.58 -17.41
C LYS A 181 -13.48 4.90 -17.87
N ASN A 182 -14.14 4.87 -19.01
CA ASN A 182 -15.00 5.95 -19.51
C ASN A 182 -16.31 5.35 -20.03
N ASN A 183 -17.44 6.02 -19.87
CA ASN A 183 -18.71 5.54 -20.45
C ASN A 183 -18.70 5.56 -22.00
N VAL A 184 -17.88 6.42 -22.60
CA VAL A 184 -17.59 6.45 -24.04
C VAL A 184 -16.09 6.59 -24.22
N ALA A 185 -15.46 5.79 -25.07
CA ALA A 185 -14.00 5.83 -25.28
C ALA A 185 -13.51 7.25 -25.63
N GLY A 186 -12.29 7.59 -25.18
CA GLY A 186 -11.64 8.84 -25.57
C GLY A 186 -10.97 9.66 -24.46
N ALA A 187 -11.31 9.46 -23.18
CA ALA A 187 -10.55 10.08 -22.09
C ALA A 187 -9.22 9.34 -21.90
N SER A 188 -8.23 10.04 -21.38
CA SER A 188 -6.91 9.51 -21.00
C SER A 188 -6.41 10.23 -19.76
N LEU A 189 -5.22 9.87 -19.27
CA LEU A 189 -4.55 10.67 -18.24
C LEU A 189 -3.06 10.83 -18.56
N ASP A 190 -2.44 11.86 -17.97
CA ASP A 190 -1.04 12.17 -18.17
C ASP A 190 -0.23 12.30 -16.88
N GLN A 191 -0.89 12.30 -15.75
CA GLN A 191 -0.26 12.30 -14.43
C GLN A 191 -1.05 11.40 -13.48
N LEU A 192 -0.34 10.60 -12.71
CA LEU A 192 -0.92 9.68 -11.75
C LEU A 192 0.02 9.51 -10.56
N THR A 193 -0.53 9.62 -9.37
CA THR A 193 0.15 9.27 -8.11
C THR A 193 -0.71 8.25 -7.38
N LEU A 194 -0.12 7.16 -6.93
CA LEU A 194 -0.73 6.18 -6.04
C LEU A 194 0.12 6.08 -4.79
N THR A 195 -0.50 6.18 -3.63
CA THR A 195 0.13 6.06 -2.33
C THR A 195 -0.67 5.11 -1.46
N VAL A 196 0.00 4.16 -0.82
CA VAL A 196 -0.65 3.16 0.03
C VAL A 196 0.12 2.98 1.33
N CYS A 197 -0.61 2.76 2.41
CA CYS A 197 -0.11 2.41 3.73
C CYS A 197 -1.00 1.31 4.32
N GLY A 198 -0.40 0.31 4.96
CA GLY A 198 -1.15 -0.69 5.70
C GLY A 198 -1.79 -0.07 6.95
N VAL A 199 -2.94 -0.60 7.35
CA VAL A 199 -3.63 -0.28 8.61
C VAL A 199 -3.61 -1.54 9.46
N ALA A 200 -3.03 -1.42 10.66
CA ALA A 200 -2.88 -2.53 11.61
C ALA A 200 -4.14 -2.76 12.44
#